data_90cedbf585372bcd5405801d05d5ace7
#
_entry.id   90cedbf585372bcd5405801d05d5ace7
#
_cell.length_a   1.000
_cell.length_b   1.000
_cell.length_c   1.000
_cell.angle_alpha   90.00
_cell.angle_beta   90.00
_cell.angle_gamma   90.00
#
_symmetry.space_group_name_H-M   'P 1'
#
loop_
_entity.id
_entity.type
_entity.pdbx_description
1 polymer ?
#
loop_
_entity_poly.entity_id
_entity_poly.type
_entity_poly.pdbx_seq_one_letter_code
_entity_poly.pdbx_strand_id
1 'polypeptide(L)'
;RDYVHRDEFRRMVLEGRAPQKVEAIIHMGACSSTTERNADFLMDNNLHYSQMVCRYALEQGARLINASSAATYGDGSHGFSDSLLTTLSLRPLNMYGYSKQMFDLWAYRENLLKSIASVKFFNVYGPNEYHKGEMKSVACKAFTELRETGSLRLFKSDRPQYPDGGQMRDFVYVKDCVNVMFWLLEHPEANGILNIGSGKARTWNDLANSVYSAMDK
;
A
#
# COMPACT_ATOMS: atom_id res chain seq x y z
N ARG A 1 -23.31 -3.37 12.50
CA ARG A 1 -22.26 -3.15 11.48
C ARG A 1 -22.95 -2.99 10.13
N ASP A 2 -22.77 -1.85 9.52
CA ASP A 2 -23.42 -1.53 8.25
C ASP A 2 -22.37 -1.67 7.13
N TYR A 3 -22.79 -2.27 6.02
CA TYR A 3 -22.00 -2.35 4.81
C TYR A 3 -22.60 -1.42 3.77
N VAL A 4 -21.76 -0.57 3.17
CA VAL A 4 -22.14 0.32 2.08
C VAL A 4 -21.15 0.12 0.92
N HIS A 5 -21.68 -0.08 -0.29
CA HIS A 5 -20.83 -0.18 -1.48
C HIS A 5 -20.10 1.14 -1.74
N ARG A 6 -18.87 1.08 -2.26
CA ARG A 6 -18.01 2.25 -2.53
C ARG A 6 -18.74 3.37 -3.28
N ASP A 7 -19.44 3.05 -4.36
CA ASP A 7 -20.11 4.05 -5.19
C ASP A 7 -21.32 4.66 -4.50
N GLU A 8 -22.00 3.87 -3.66
CA GLU A 8 -23.08 4.38 -2.81
C GLU A 8 -22.51 5.33 -1.74
N PHE A 9 -21.40 4.97 -1.09
CA PHE A 9 -20.75 5.85 -0.14
C PHE A 9 -20.31 7.17 -0.80
N ARG A 10 -19.73 7.12 -2.01
CA ARG A 10 -19.39 8.31 -2.80
C ARG A 10 -20.62 9.19 -3.00
N ARG A 11 -21.75 8.60 -3.40
CA ARG A 11 -23.00 9.33 -3.61
C ARG A 11 -23.51 9.94 -2.31
N MET A 12 -23.50 9.20 -1.21
CA MET A 12 -23.90 9.68 0.11
C MET A 12 -23.08 10.90 0.55
N VAL A 13 -21.76 10.87 0.34
CA VAL A 13 -20.88 12.00 0.67
C VAL A 13 -21.24 13.22 -0.18
N LEU A 14 -21.37 13.05 -1.50
CA LEU A 14 -21.69 14.15 -2.42
C LEU A 14 -23.06 14.78 -2.18
N GLU A 15 -24.03 14.00 -1.70
CA GLU A 15 -25.38 14.45 -1.36
C GLU A 15 -25.55 14.91 0.10
N GLY A 16 -24.48 14.91 0.88
CA GLY A 16 -24.51 15.30 2.30
C GLY A 16 -25.26 14.30 3.21
N ARG A 17 -25.44 13.05 2.77
CA ARG A 17 -26.17 11.97 3.48
C ARG A 17 -25.25 10.95 4.13
N ALA A 18 -23.94 11.12 4.04
CA ALA A 18 -22.97 10.23 4.68
C ALA A 18 -23.08 10.30 6.22
N PRO A 19 -22.65 9.25 6.93
CA PRO A 19 -22.68 9.23 8.39
C PRO A 19 -22.03 10.48 9.00
N GLN A 20 -22.63 10.99 10.07
CA GLN A 20 -22.10 12.14 10.80
C GLN A 20 -21.37 11.67 12.07
N LYS A 21 -20.46 12.48 12.60
CA LYS A 21 -19.70 12.20 13.81
C LYS A 21 -18.80 10.94 13.69
N VAL A 22 -18.16 10.81 12.54
CA VAL A 22 -17.16 9.75 12.33
C VAL A 22 -15.90 10.12 13.11
N GLU A 23 -15.41 9.21 13.95
CA GLU A 23 -14.21 9.43 14.77
C GLU A 23 -12.92 9.17 13.99
N ALA A 24 -12.92 8.12 13.14
CA ALA A 24 -11.76 7.74 12.35
C ALA A 24 -12.16 7.08 11.03
N ILE A 25 -11.30 7.24 10.02
CA ILE A 25 -11.38 6.55 8.74
C ILE A 25 -10.04 5.91 8.43
N ILE A 26 -10.05 4.59 8.25
CA ILE A 26 -8.91 3.84 7.71
C ILE A 26 -9.22 3.57 6.23
N HIS A 27 -8.62 4.37 5.35
CA HIS A 27 -8.87 4.29 3.91
C HIS A 27 -7.85 3.37 3.23
N MET A 28 -8.23 2.09 3.10
CA MET A 28 -7.42 1.05 2.44
C MET A 28 -7.87 0.77 1.00
N GLY A 29 -9.02 1.32 0.60
CA GLY A 29 -9.64 1.02 -0.70
C GLY A 29 -8.88 1.64 -1.86
N ALA A 30 -8.45 0.81 -2.79
CA ALA A 30 -7.84 1.22 -4.06
C ALA A 30 -7.76 0.04 -5.03
N CYS A 31 -7.60 0.34 -6.32
CA CYS A 31 -7.04 -0.64 -7.26
C CYS A 31 -5.53 -0.75 -6.97
N SER A 32 -5.07 -1.91 -6.51
CA SER A 32 -3.66 -2.16 -6.17
C SER A 32 -2.88 -2.87 -7.28
N SER A 33 -3.51 -3.11 -8.45
CA SER A 33 -2.87 -3.77 -9.59
C SER A 33 -1.79 -2.88 -10.19
N THR A 34 -0.53 -3.32 -10.10
CA THR A 34 0.61 -2.65 -10.72
C THR A 34 0.65 -2.79 -12.23
N THR A 35 -0.19 -3.67 -12.79
CA THR A 35 -0.34 -3.93 -14.23
C THR A 35 -1.55 -3.22 -14.85
N GLU A 36 -2.35 -2.50 -14.04
CA GLU A 36 -3.47 -1.71 -14.56
C GLU A 36 -2.95 -0.58 -15.45
N ARG A 37 -3.54 -0.46 -16.64
CA ARG A 37 -3.14 0.53 -17.65
C ARG A 37 -4.18 1.61 -17.90
N ASN A 38 -5.39 1.44 -17.37
CA ASN A 38 -6.43 2.46 -17.49
C ASN A 38 -6.15 3.59 -16.52
N ALA A 39 -5.55 4.66 -17.03
CA ALA A 39 -5.17 5.83 -16.23
C ALA A 39 -6.40 6.54 -15.65
N ASP A 40 -7.46 6.71 -16.44
CA ASP A 40 -8.68 7.41 -16.00
C ASP A 40 -9.34 6.65 -14.85
N PHE A 41 -9.41 5.32 -14.95
CA PHE A 41 -9.90 4.47 -13.86
C PHE A 41 -9.06 4.63 -12.60
N LEU A 42 -7.72 4.61 -12.70
CA LEU A 42 -6.84 4.78 -11.56
C LEU A 42 -6.94 6.18 -10.96
N MET A 43 -7.07 7.22 -11.80
CA MET A 43 -7.26 8.59 -11.31
C MET A 43 -8.59 8.74 -10.59
N ASP A 44 -9.69 8.24 -11.14
CA ASP A 44 -10.98 8.30 -10.46
C ASP A 44 -11.01 7.47 -9.17
N ASN A 45 -10.57 6.21 -9.26
CA ASN A 45 -10.69 5.25 -8.16
C ASN A 45 -9.66 5.47 -7.04
N ASN A 46 -8.41 5.80 -7.37
CA ASN A 46 -7.33 5.88 -6.38
C ASN A 46 -7.05 7.31 -5.93
N LEU A 47 -7.16 8.31 -6.84
CA LEU A 47 -6.88 9.70 -6.50
C LEU A 47 -8.15 10.45 -6.09
N HIS A 48 -9.12 10.63 -7.00
CA HIS A 48 -10.28 11.47 -6.73
C HIS A 48 -11.15 10.92 -5.61
N TYR A 49 -11.33 9.60 -5.56
CA TYR A 49 -12.05 8.95 -4.46
C TYR A 49 -11.33 9.16 -3.12
N SER A 50 -10.00 8.99 -3.07
CA SER A 50 -9.22 9.23 -1.84
C SER A 50 -9.24 10.69 -1.41
N GLN A 51 -9.22 11.63 -2.37
CA GLN A 51 -9.38 13.06 -2.08
C GLN A 51 -10.75 13.36 -1.47
N MET A 52 -11.83 12.78 -2.01
CA MET A 52 -13.18 12.91 -1.46
C MET A 52 -13.25 12.36 -0.04
N VAL A 53 -12.72 11.15 0.20
CA VAL A 53 -12.68 10.53 1.54
C VAL A 53 -11.88 11.40 2.52
N CYS A 54 -10.76 11.96 2.07
CA CYS A 54 -9.95 12.84 2.89
C CYS A 54 -10.70 14.12 3.30
N ARG A 55 -11.32 14.80 2.35
CA ARG A 55 -12.14 16.00 2.64
C ARG A 55 -13.27 15.69 3.61
N TYR A 56 -14.01 14.61 3.34
CA TYR A 56 -15.08 14.16 4.23
C TYR A 56 -14.57 13.87 5.64
N ALA A 57 -13.43 13.17 5.79
CA ALA A 57 -12.83 12.92 7.09
C ALA A 57 -12.52 14.21 7.85
N LEU A 58 -11.89 15.17 7.19
CA LEU A 58 -11.51 16.46 7.79
C LEU A 58 -12.74 17.31 8.16
N GLU A 59 -13.79 17.30 7.35
CA GLU A 59 -15.07 17.96 7.64
C GLU A 59 -15.76 17.38 8.89
N GLN A 60 -15.57 16.07 9.14
CA GLN A 60 -16.08 15.41 10.36
C GLN A 60 -15.16 15.60 11.58
N GLY A 61 -13.97 16.16 11.42
CA GLY A 61 -12.94 16.16 12.45
C GLY A 61 -12.38 14.75 12.72
N ALA A 62 -12.55 13.82 11.77
CA ALA A 62 -12.15 12.42 11.91
C ALA A 62 -10.65 12.23 11.66
N ARG A 63 -10.04 11.30 12.42
CA ARG A 63 -8.70 10.78 12.15
C ARG A 63 -8.68 10.08 10.79
N LEU A 64 -7.86 10.53 9.83
CA LEU A 64 -7.67 9.81 8.57
C LEU A 64 -6.30 9.10 8.55
N ILE A 65 -6.33 7.80 8.26
CA ILE A 65 -5.16 7.00 7.88
C ILE A 65 -5.38 6.50 6.46
N ASN A 66 -4.57 6.99 5.53
CA ASN A 66 -4.69 6.69 4.09
C ASN A 66 -3.60 5.72 3.64
N ALA A 67 -3.97 4.69 2.89
CA ALA A 67 -3.01 3.76 2.30
C ALA A 67 -2.36 4.37 1.06
N SER A 68 -1.12 4.84 1.19
CA SER A 68 -0.18 5.05 0.10
C SER A 68 0.59 3.74 -0.20
N SER A 69 1.70 3.79 -0.89
CA SER A 69 2.43 2.58 -1.29
C SER A 69 3.93 2.86 -1.50
N ALA A 70 4.76 1.87 -1.18
CA ALA A 70 6.17 1.88 -1.57
C ALA A 70 6.38 1.81 -3.10
N ALA A 71 5.34 1.48 -3.89
CA ALA A 71 5.40 1.60 -5.35
C ALA A 71 5.69 3.04 -5.83
N THR A 72 5.49 4.03 -4.97
CA THR A 72 5.85 5.44 -5.23
C THR A 72 7.36 5.65 -5.35
N TYR A 73 8.18 4.81 -4.73
CA TYR A 73 9.65 4.90 -4.77
C TYR A 73 10.26 4.51 -6.12
N GLY A 74 9.46 3.94 -7.02
CA GLY A 74 9.91 3.60 -8.36
C GLY A 74 10.98 2.52 -8.35
N ASP A 75 12.12 2.83 -8.97
CA ASP A 75 13.29 1.94 -9.03
C ASP A 75 14.22 2.06 -7.79
N GLY A 76 13.87 2.92 -6.85
CA GLY A 76 14.67 3.17 -5.65
C GLY A 76 15.86 4.11 -5.83
N SER A 77 16.06 4.70 -7.01
CA SER A 77 17.20 5.59 -7.30
C SER A 77 17.23 6.84 -6.39
N HIS A 78 16.08 7.27 -5.86
CA HIS A 78 15.95 8.38 -4.92
C HIS A 78 15.93 7.91 -3.44
N GLY A 79 16.23 6.63 -3.18
CA GLY A 79 16.16 6.04 -1.84
C GLY A 79 14.71 5.74 -1.40
N PHE A 80 14.58 5.35 -0.12
CA PHE A 80 13.30 4.90 0.46
C PHE A 80 12.92 5.70 1.71
N SER A 81 13.38 6.94 1.82
CA SER A 81 12.99 7.83 2.91
C SER A 81 11.55 8.34 2.69
N ASP A 82 10.75 8.37 3.74
CA ASP A 82 9.43 8.98 3.77
C ASP A 82 9.47 10.51 3.99
N SER A 83 10.67 11.08 3.99
CA SER A 83 10.82 12.53 4.05
C SER A 83 10.10 13.21 2.88
N LEU A 84 9.62 14.42 3.13
CA LEU A 84 8.95 15.21 2.12
C LEU A 84 9.86 15.48 0.90
N LEU A 85 11.14 15.79 1.13
CA LEU A 85 12.08 16.04 0.05
C LEU A 85 12.22 14.84 -0.88
N THR A 86 12.35 13.64 -0.32
CA THR A 86 12.36 12.40 -1.11
C THR A 86 11.03 12.25 -1.87
N THR A 87 9.89 12.40 -1.18
CA THR A 87 8.57 12.25 -1.80
C THR A 87 8.38 13.18 -3.01
N LEU A 88 8.87 14.40 -2.96
CA LEU A 88 8.77 15.35 -4.08
C LEU A 88 9.61 14.94 -5.31
N SER A 89 10.65 14.16 -5.12
CA SER A 89 11.58 13.73 -6.19
C SER A 89 11.21 12.38 -6.83
N LEU A 90 10.29 11.62 -6.22
CA LEU A 90 9.96 10.26 -6.64
C LEU A 90 9.42 10.17 -8.07
N ARG A 91 9.73 9.04 -8.73
CA ARG A 91 9.27 8.69 -10.08
C ARG A 91 8.79 7.24 -10.08
N PRO A 92 7.49 7.02 -9.85
CA PRO A 92 6.90 5.67 -9.91
C PRO A 92 7.09 5.01 -11.26
N LEU A 93 7.16 3.67 -11.29
CA LEU A 93 7.38 2.91 -12.53
C LEU A 93 6.07 2.49 -13.23
N ASN A 94 4.92 2.69 -12.60
CA ASN A 94 3.62 2.29 -13.14
C ASN A 94 2.52 3.25 -12.72
N MET A 95 1.38 3.15 -13.41
CA MET A 95 0.23 4.04 -13.19
C MET A 95 -0.36 3.94 -11.78
N TYR A 96 -0.33 2.73 -11.17
CA TYR A 96 -0.74 2.56 -9.78
C TYR A 96 0.15 3.37 -8.83
N GLY A 97 1.47 3.26 -8.95
CA GLY A 97 2.42 4.05 -8.16
C GLY A 97 2.19 5.55 -8.34
N TYR A 98 1.97 6.01 -9.56
CA TYR A 98 1.63 7.42 -9.84
C TYR A 98 0.33 7.84 -9.16
N SER A 99 -0.73 7.02 -9.19
CA SER A 99 -2.00 7.36 -8.54
C SER A 99 -1.86 7.59 -7.03
N LYS A 100 -1.00 6.81 -6.37
CA LYS A 100 -0.68 6.97 -4.95
C LYS A 100 0.21 8.20 -4.69
N GLN A 101 1.23 8.39 -5.52
CA GLN A 101 2.10 9.56 -5.46
C GLN A 101 1.32 10.87 -5.63
N MET A 102 0.38 10.92 -6.55
CA MET A 102 -0.44 12.12 -6.79
C MET A 102 -1.30 12.48 -5.57
N PHE A 103 -1.80 11.50 -4.81
CA PHE A 103 -2.48 11.78 -3.55
C PHE A 103 -1.52 12.38 -2.51
N ASP A 104 -0.34 11.79 -2.32
CA ASP A 104 0.66 12.29 -1.38
C ASP A 104 1.08 13.75 -1.73
N LEU A 105 1.30 14.03 -3.02
CA LEU A 105 1.63 15.38 -3.50
C LEU A 105 0.47 16.37 -3.36
N TRP A 106 -0.76 15.95 -3.60
CA TRP A 106 -1.94 16.76 -3.39
C TRP A 106 -2.11 17.09 -1.91
N ALA A 107 -2.02 16.10 -1.03
CA ALA A 107 -2.12 16.30 0.42
C ALA A 107 -1.04 17.26 0.94
N TYR A 108 0.18 17.20 0.37
CA TYR A 108 1.22 18.17 0.66
C TYR A 108 0.85 19.59 0.23
N ARG A 109 0.41 19.77 -1.04
CA ARG A 109 0.06 21.09 -1.60
C ARG A 109 -1.08 21.77 -0.85
N GLU A 110 -2.05 20.99 -0.43
CA GLU A 110 -3.18 21.43 0.38
C GLU A 110 -2.85 21.58 1.89
N ASN A 111 -1.57 21.34 2.29
CA ASN A 111 -1.11 21.39 3.68
C ASN A 111 -1.84 20.42 4.63
N LEU A 112 -2.35 19.30 4.10
CA LEU A 112 -3.14 18.33 4.85
C LEU A 112 -2.29 17.31 5.61
N LEU A 113 -1.01 17.16 5.24
CA LEU A 113 -0.09 16.20 5.89
C LEU A 113 0.16 16.49 7.38
N LYS A 114 -0.30 17.61 7.90
CA LYS A 114 -0.28 17.93 9.33
C LYS A 114 -1.45 17.29 10.09
N SER A 115 -2.48 16.86 9.38
CA SER A 115 -3.76 16.39 9.95
C SER A 115 -4.08 14.95 9.59
N ILE A 116 -3.33 14.34 8.67
CA ILE A 116 -3.56 12.97 8.19
C ILE A 116 -2.27 12.15 8.24
N ALA A 117 -2.40 10.83 8.35
CA ALA A 117 -1.30 9.90 8.10
C ALA A 117 -1.48 9.25 6.72
N SER A 118 -0.52 9.44 5.80
CA SER A 118 -0.46 8.74 4.52
C SER A 118 0.63 7.69 4.58
N VAL A 119 0.25 6.40 4.55
CA VAL A 119 1.11 5.28 4.93
C VAL A 119 1.58 4.52 3.71
N LYS A 120 2.89 4.53 3.45
CA LYS A 120 3.52 3.78 2.35
C LYS A 120 3.79 2.34 2.78
N PHE A 121 2.89 1.44 2.42
CA PHE A 121 3.08 0.01 2.65
C PHE A 121 4.11 -0.57 1.69
N PHE A 122 5.08 -1.32 2.24
CA PHE A 122 6.00 -2.15 1.48
C PHE A 122 5.35 -3.47 1.07
N ASN A 123 6.08 -4.55 0.90
CA ASN A 123 5.53 -5.82 0.42
C ASN A 123 4.84 -6.59 1.55
N VAL A 124 3.58 -6.27 1.78
CA VAL A 124 2.77 -6.90 2.83
C VAL A 124 2.44 -8.34 2.45
N TYR A 125 2.62 -9.26 3.39
CA TYR A 125 2.25 -10.67 3.25
C TYR A 125 1.58 -11.19 4.54
N GLY A 126 0.82 -12.28 4.44
CA GLY A 126 0.22 -12.91 5.59
C GLY A 126 -1.12 -13.60 5.32
N PRO A 127 -1.88 -13.95 6.35
CA PRO A 127 -3.15 -14.64 6.19
C PRO A 127 -4.19 -13.80 5.42
N ASN A 128 -5.24 -14.50 4.94
CA ASN A 128 -6.39 -13.90 4.25
C ASN A 128 -6.09 -13.32 2.86
N GLU A 129 -5.16 -13.91 2.11
CA GLU A 129 -4.84 -13.48 0.74
C GLU A 129 -5.49 -14.34 -0.36
N TYR A 130 -6.15 -15.44 -0.03
CA TYR A 130 -6.62 -16.43 -1.02
C TYR A 130 -7.61 -15.87 -2.05
N HIS A 131 -8.35 -14.83 -1.70
CA HIS A 131 -9.30 -14.16 -2.59
C HIS A 131 -8.66 -13.20 -3.61
N LYS A 132 -7.36 -12.89 -3.48
CA LYS A 132 -6.70 -11.84 -4.28
C LYS A 132 -6.28 -12.27 -5.68
N GLY A 133 -6.55 -13.50 -6.10
CA GLY A 133 -6.12 -13.99 -7.42
C GLY A 133 -4.62 -13.78 -7.65
N GLU A 134 -4.26 -13.15 -8.77
CA GLU A 134 -2.86 -12.85 -9.12
C GLU A 134 -2.20 -11.78 -8.24
N MET A 135 -2.99 -11.02 -7.47
CA MET A 135 -2.47 -9.99 -6.57
C MET A 135 -2.07 -10.52 -5.18
N LYS A 136 -2.08 -11.84 -4.97
CA LYS A 136 -1.49 -12.48 -3.78
C LYS A 136 -0.02 -12.11 -3.63
N SER A 137 0.46 -12.03 -2.38
CA SER A 137 1.89 -11.86 -2.13
C SER A 137 2.70 -13.02 -2.73
N VAL A 138 3.97 -12.75 -3.03
CA VAL A 138 4.87 -13.81 -3.52
C VAL A 138 5.04 -14.90 -2.46
N ALA A 139 5.01 -14.57 -1.17
CA ALA A 139 5.04 -15.56 -0.09
C ALA A 139 3.86 -16.55 -0.17
N CYS A 140 2.64 -16.03 -0.38
CA CYS A 140 1.44 -16.87 -0.53
C CYS A 140 1.51 -17.73 -1.80
N LYS A 141 1.96 -17.17 -2.93
CA LYS A 141 2.13 -17.90 -4.19
C LYS A 141 3.21 -18.99 -4.04
N ALA A 142 4.34 -18.66 -3.44
CA ALA A 142 5.45 -19.58 -3.21
C ALA A 142 5.02 -20.78 -2.34
N PHE A 143 4.31 -20.54 -1.25
CA PHE A 143 3.75 -21.61 -0.42
C PHE A 143 2.83 -22.54 -1.22
N THR A 144 1.94 -22.00 -2.03
CA THR A 144 1.01 -22.79 -2.83
C THR A 144 1.75 -23.61 -3.88
N GLU A 145 2.65 -23.00 -4.65
CA GLU A 145 3.42 -23.66 -5.71
C GLU A 145 4.30 -24.77 -5.13
N LEU A 146 5.02 -24.49 -4.05
CA LEU A 146 5.88 -25.48 -3.41
C LEU A 146 5.12 -26.68 -2.86
N ARG A 147 3.94 -26.45 -2.28
CA ARG A 147 3.05 -27.50 -1.79
C ARG A 147 2.54 -28.41 -2.93
N GLU A 148 2.21 -27.83 -4.08
CA GLU A 148 1.60 -28.55 -5.20
C GLU A 148 2.63 -29.23 -6.09
N THR A 149 3.80 -28.63 -6.31
CA THR A 149 4.78 -29.09 -7.29
C THR A 149 6.11 -29.59 -6.68
N GLY A 150 6.36 -29.33 -5.40
CA GLY A 150 7.63 -29.60 -4.74
C GLY A 150 8.78 -28.68 -5.18
N SER A 151 8.51 -27.70 -6.01
CA SER A 151 9.51 -26.76 -6.54
C SER A 151 8.94 -25.35 -6.55
N LEU A 152 9.83 -24.35 -6.63
CA LEU A 152 9.47 -22.94 -6.68
C LEU A 152 10.21 -22.24 -7.81
N ARG A 153 9.47 -21.56 -8.67
CA ARG A 153 10.03 -20.72 -9.74
C ARG A 153 10.20 -19.30 -9.24
N LEU A 154 11.42 -18.76 -9.41
CA LEU A 154 11.74 -17.37 -9.08
C LEU A 154 11.89 -16.52 -10.34
N PHE A 155 11.93 -15.21 -10.13
CA PHE A 155 12.14 -14.25 -11.20
C PHE A 155 13.57 -14.33 -11.72
N LYS A 156 13.71 -14.48 -13.03
CA LYS A 156 14.98 -14.28 -13.72
C LYS A 156 15.36 -12.80 -13.63
N SER A 157 16.64 -12.53 -13.45
CA SER A 157 17.13 -11.15 -13.46
C SER A 157 17.16 -10.61 -14.89
N ASP A 158 16.69 -9.38 -15.03
CA ASP A 158 16.80 -8.57 -16.24
C ASP A 158 17.94 -7.53 -16.16
N ARG A 159 18.67 -7.53 -15.03
CA ARG A 159 19.74 -6.58 -14.75
C ARG A 159 21.04 -7.30 -14.39
N PRO A 160 22.18 -6.97 -15.05
CA PRO A 160 23.46 -7.63 -14.82
C PRO A 160 23.97 -7.56 -13.37
N GLN A 161 23.60 -6.53 -12.64
CA GLN A 161 24.04 -6.32 -11.25
C GLN A 161 23.34 -7.23 -10.22
N TYR A 162 22.29 -7.95 -10.61
CA TYR A 162 21.58 -8.88 -9.73
C TYR A 162 21.59 -10.29 -10.33
N PRO A 163 21.95 -11.32 -9.57
CA PRO A 163 21.73 -12.71 -9.99
C PRO A 163 20.21 -13.02 -10.05
N ASP A 164 19.88 -14.14 -10.67
CA ASP A 164 18.50 -14.64 -10.69
C ASP A 164 17.97 -14.81 -9.24
N GLY A 165 16.80 -14.27 -8.96
CA GLY A 165 16.23 -14.22 -7.61
C GLY A 165 16.93 -13.27 -6.62
N GLY A 166 17.94 -12.49 -7.08
CA GLY A 166 18.71 -11.56 -6.25
C GLY A 166 18.07 -10.17 -6.09
N GLN A 167 16.99 -9.89 -6.81
CA GLN A 167 16.27 -8.63 -6.63
C GLN A 167 15.67 -8.58 -5.22
N MET A 168 15.72 -7.40 -4.59
CA MET A 168 15.35 -7.25 -3.18
C MET A 168 14.01 -6.56 -2.99
N ARG A 169 13.32 -6.92 -1.92
CA ARG A 169 12.10 -6.27 -1.41
C ARG A 169 12.13 -6.22 0.12
N ASP A 170 11.47 -5.23 0.68
CA ASP A 170 11.14 -5.23 2.10
C ASP A 170 9.79 -5.94 2.28
N PHE A 171 9.82 -7.09 2.95
CA PHE A 171 8.64 -7.90 3.27
C PHE A 171 8.18 -7.59 4.69
N VAL A 172 6.92 -7.20 4.84
CA VAL A 172 6.33 -6.86 6.15
C VAL A 172 5.11 -7.73 6.43
N TYR A 173 5.04 -8.27 7.65
CA TYR A 173 3.94 -9.13 8.03
C TYR A 173 2.65 -8.31 8.28
N VAL A 174 1.52 -8.82 7.79
CA VAL A 174 0.25 -8.07 7.84
C VAL A 174 -0.19 -7.69 9.24
N LYS A 175 0.10 -8.52 10.26
CA LYS A 175 -0.27 -8.18 11.65
C LYS A 175 0.58 -7.04 12.21
N ASP A 176 1.84 -6.90 11.78
CA ASP A 176 2.66 -5.75 12.15
C ASP A 176 2.09 -4.47 11.51
N CYS A 177 1.65 -4.55 10.25
CA CYS A 177 0.93 -3.44 9.62
C CYS A 177 -0.34 -3.06 10.40
N VAL A 178 -1.14 -4.05 10.83
CA VAL A 178 -2.35 -3.83 11.62
C VAL A 178 -2.02 -3.17 12.96
N ASN A 179 -0.98 -3.62 13.66
CA ASN A 179 -0.54 -3.03 14.91
C ASN A 179 -0.13 -1.55 14.73
N VAL A 180 0.60 -1.22 13.67
CA VAL A 180 0.95 0.17 13.35
C VAL A 180 -0.31 0.99 13.06
N MET A 181 -1.29 0.43 12.33
CA MET A 181 -2.55 1.14 12.06
C MET A 181 -3.33 1.44 13.34
N PHE A 182 -3.39 0.49 14.29
CA PHE A 182 -4.01 0.74 15.60
C PHE A 182 -3.23 1.80 16.38
N TRP A 183 -1.91 1.70 16.41
CA TRP A 183 -1.07 2.71 17.05
C TRP A 183 -1.34 4.11 16.48
N LEU A 184 -1.45 4.25 15.15
CA LEU A 184 -1.76 5.53 14.51
C LEU A 184 -3.17 6.06 14.84
N LEU A 185 -4.13 5.20 15.18
CA LEU A 185 -5.45 5.63 15.68
C LEU A 185 -5.35 6.22 17.08
N GLU A 186 -4.49 5.64 17.94
CA GLU A 186 -4.28 6.07 19.32
C GLU A 186 -3.35 7.29 19.42
N HIS A 187 -2.60 7.60 18.34
CA HIS A 187 -1.63 8.69 18.28
C HIS A 187 -1.97 9.67 17.15
N PRO A 188 -3.00 10.51 17.32
CA PRO A 188 -3.45 11.43 16.27
C PRO A 188 -2.44 12.52 15.92
N GLU A 189 -1.43 12.74 16.76
CA GLU A 189 -0.29 13.61 16.50
C GLU A 189 0.69 13.05 15.46
N ALA A 190 0.71 11.73 15.25
CA ALA A 190 1.57 11.07 14.26
C ALA A 190 1.00 11.22 12.84
N ASN A 191 1.36 12.30 12.18
CA ASN A 191 0.88 12.71 10.86
C ASN A 191 2.00 12.76 9.83
N GLY A 192 1.62 12.92 8.57
CA GLY A 192 2.55 13.03 7.45
C GLY A 192 2.60 11.79 6.58
N ILE A 193 3.70 11.63 5.85
CA ILE A 193 3.98 10.46 5.04
C ILE A 193 4.86 9.53 5.88
N LEU A 194 4.42 8.29 6.04
CA LEU A 194 5.05 7.32 6.93
C LEU A 194 5.29 5.99 6.20
N ASN A 195 6.46 5.40 6.36
CA ASN A 195 6.75 4.07 5.84
C ASN A 195 6.25 2.96 6.78
N ILE A 196 5.61 1.92 6.23
CA ILE A 196 5.39 0.66 6.93
C ILE A 196 6.11 -0.46 6.18
N GLY A 197 7.26 -0.83 6.69
CA GLY A 197 8.13 -1.91 6.25
C GLY A 197 8.86 -2.52 7.43
N SER A 198 9.62 -3.57 7.18
CA SER A 198 10.49 -4.20 8.19
C SER A 198 11.82 -3.45 8.39
N GLY A 199 12.15 -2.54 7.48
CA GLY A 199 13.44 -1.85 7.42
C GLY A 199 14.59 -2.73 6.90
N LYS A 200 14.28 -3.94 6.39
CA LYS A 200 15.28 -4.89 5.90
C LYS A 200 14.90 -5.39 4.51
N ALA A 201 15.70 -5.05 3.52
CA ALA A 201 15.57 -5.63 2.18
C ALA A 201 16.02 -7.10 2.19
N ARG A 202 15.22 -7.97 1.56
CA ARG A 202 15.47 -9.40 1.39
C ARG A 202 15.35 -9.76 -0.08
N THR A 203 16.16 -10.70 -0.54
CA THR A 203 16.08 -11.21 -1.90
C THR A 203 14.87 -12.14 -2.09
N TRP A 204 14.51 -12.41 -3.34
CA TRP A 204 13.54 -13.48 -3.63
C TRP A 204 14.07 -14.84 -3.22
N ASN A 205 15.40 -15.05 -3.29
CA ASN A 205 16.06 -16.28 -2.80
C ASN A 205 15.88 -16.42 -1.27
N ASP A 206 16.03 -15.33 -0.49
CA ASP A 206 15.80 -15.37 0.96
C ASP A 206 14.35 -15.74 1.28
N LEU A 207 13.40 -15.18 0.52
CA LEU A 207 11.98 -15.51 0.68
C LEU A 207 11.72 -16.98 0.37
N ALA A 208 12.24 -17.48 -0.74
CA ALA A 208 12.11 -18.88 -1.14
C ALA A 208 12.66 -19.82 -0.06
N ASN A 209 13.90 -19.58 0.40
CA ASN A 209 14.52 -20.36 1.46
C ASN A 209 13.70 -20.35 2.75
N SER A 210 13.10 -19.20 3.09
CA SER A 210 12.23 -19.09 4.27
C SER A 210 10.96 -19.94 4.12
N VAL A 211 10.36 -19.97 2.92
CA VAL A 211 9.18 -20.82 2.64
C VAL A 211 9.55 -22.30 2.69
N TYR A 212 10.68 -22.73 2.07
CA TYR A 212 11.16 -24.10 2.15
C TYR A 212 11.38 -24.54 3.59
N SER A 213 12.08 -23.72 4.38
CA SER A 213 12.36 -24.02 5.80
C SER A 213 11.09 -24.12 6.64
N ALA A 214 10.11 -23.26 6.38
CA ALA A 214 8.82 -23.28 7.10
C ALA A 214 7.94 -24.48 6.74
N MET A 215 8.23 -25.15 5.63
CA MET A 215 7.52 -26.36 5.19
C MET A 215 8.29 -27.65 5.49
N ASP A 216 9.41 -27.57 6.20
CA ASP A 216 10.31 -28.72 6.51
C ASP A 216 10.76 -29.48 5.24
N LYS A 217 11.10 -28.74 4.17
CA LYS A 217 11.50 -29.29 2.87
C LYS A 217 12.87 -28.83 2.43
#